data_47ecb9ad9a3c76bbda366854c8a01d48
#
_entry.id   47ecb9ad9a3c76bbda366854c8a01d48
#
_cell.length_a   1.000
_cell.length_b   1.000
_cell.length_c   1.000
_cell.angle_alpha   90.00
_cell.angle_beta   90.00
_cell.angle_gamma   90.00
#
_symmetry.space_group_name_H-M   'P 1'
#
loop_
_entity.id
_entity.type
_entity.pdbx_description
1 polymer ?
#
loop_
_entity_poly.entity_id
_entity_poly.type
_entity_poly.pdbx_seq_one_letter_code
_entity_poly.pdbx_strand_id
1 'polypeptide(L)'
;MQLKDSVQLKDSVRPNPPNLRYRRIWLLLAWGMVVSVVVSSLIPVEIDLSGGRDKIAHLLAYGSLSLGFGMLFGGRARQLVIAIAFAAMGVALEFLQGLTDYRTFEIADMIANAIGAALGWGLAQTPLRNGLEWAERLIGTVMRKT
;
A
#
# COMPACT_ATOMS: atom_id res chain seq x y z
N MET A 1 -8.23 -30.24 30.59
CA MET A 1 -6.86 -29.92 30.14
C MET A 1 -6.78 -29.46 28.68
N GLN A 2 -7.73 -29.82 27.82
CA GLN A 2 -7.74 -29.44 26.37
C GLN A 2 -8.14 -27.98 26.04
N LEU A 3 -8.88 -27.29 26.88
CA LEU A 3 -9.36 -25.91 26.58
C LEU A 3 -8.29 -24.82 26.72
N LYS A 4 -7.26 -25.03 27.56
CA LYS A 4 -6.15 -24.07 27.72
C LYS A 4 -5.20 -24.11 26.55
N ASP A 5 -4.98 -25.29 25.95
CA ASP A 5 -4.04 -25.45 24.82
C ASP A 5 -4.63 -24.86 23.52
N SER A 6 -5.96 -24.93 23.34
CA SER A 6 -6.63 -24.33 22.18
C SER A 6 -6.65 -22.80 22.22
N VAL A 7 -6.67 -22.19 23.41
CA VAL A 7 -6.58 -20.73 23.58
C VAL A 7 -5.16 -20.23 23.32
N GLN A 8 -4.12 -20.94 23.81
CA GLN A 8 -2.72 -20.60 23.55
C GLN A 8 -2.34 -20.71 22.06
N LEU A 9 -2.88 -21.74 21.35
CA LEU A 9 -2.66 -21.88 19.90
C LEU A 9 -3.31 -20.75 19.09
N LYS A 10 -4.42 -20.17 19.56
CA LYS A 10 -5.13 -19.08 18.89
C LYS A 10 -4.41 -17.73 19.05
N ASP A 11 -3.69 -17.54 20.15
CA ASP A 11 -2.89 -16.33 20.40
C ASP A 11 -1.52 -16.35 19.67
N SER A 12 -0.97 -17.53 19.37
CA SER A 12 0.27 -17.67 18.59
C SER A 12 0.10 -17.34 17.09
N VAL A 13 -1.15 -17.25 16.60
CA VAL A 13 -1.47 -16.95 15.17
C VAL A 13 -1.77 -15.46 14.93
N ARG A 14 -1.76 -14.61 15.95
CA ARG A 14 -1.87 -13.16 15.74
C ARG A 14 -0.50 -12.64 15.30
N PRO A 15 -0.32 -12.25 14.04
CA PRO A 15 0.92 -11.60 13.64
C PRO A 15 1.04 -10.31 14.46
N ASN A 16 2.07 -10.24 15.29
CA ASN A 16 2.39 -9.03 16.05
C ASN A 16 2.49 -7.84 15.10
N PRO A 17 1.97 -6.68 15.49
CA PRO A 17 2.20 -5.46 14.73
C PRO A 17 3.73 -5.22 14.61
N PRO A 18 4.19 -4.68 13.48
CA PRO A 18 5.61 -4.42 13.28
C PRO A 18 6.16 -3.50 14.37
N ASN A 19 7.32 -3.86 14.93
CA ASN A 19 7.99 -3.07 15.97
C ASN A 19 8.86 -1.99 15.31
N LEU A 20 8.24 -0.87 14.91
CA LEU A 20 8.90 0.23 14.23
C LEU A 20 9.22 1.36 15.22
N ARG A 21 10.50 1.69 15.35
CA ARG A 21 11.00 2.82 16.17
C ARG A 21 10.46 4.16 15.67
N TYR A 22 10.40 4.35 14.35
CA TYR A 22 9.97 5.59 13.70
C TYR A 22 8.59 5.47 13.06
N ARG A 23 7.67 4.72 13.67
CA ARG A 23 6.34 4.43 13.13
C ARG A 23 5.56 5.67 12.69
N ARG A 24 5.70 6.79 13.44
CA ARG A 24 5.02 8.06 13.07
C ARG A 24 5.55 8.63 11.75
N ILE A 25 6.85 8.58 11.52
CA ILE A 25 7.48 9.04 10.28
C ILE A 25 7.02 8.17 9.12
N TRP A 26 7.02 6.85 9.27
CA TRP A 26 6.54 5.94 8.24
C TRP A 26 5.07 6.15 7.91
N LEU A 27 4.22 6.45 8.90
CA LEU A 27 2.82 6.81 8.68
C LEU A 27 2.68 8.11 7.91
N LEU A 28 3.45 9.15 8.24
CA LEU A 28 3.44 10.41 7.51
C LEU A 28 3.87 10.22 6.04
N LEU A 29 4.91 9.44 5.79
CA LEU A 29 5.37 9.11 4.43
C LEU A 29 4.30 8.32 3.66
N ALA A 30 3.67 7.34 4.29
CA ALA A 30 2.61 6.55 3.67
C ALA A 30 1.38 7.41 3.30
N TRP A 31 0.95 8.29 4.20
CA TRP A 31 -0.14 9.22 3.91
C TRP A 31 0.28 10.29 2.89
N GLY A 32 1.52 10.76 2.92
CA GLY A 32 2.09 11.62 1.88
C GLY A 32 2.01 10.98 0.50
N MET A 33 2.28 9.68 0.40
CA MET A 33 2.13 8.94 -0.84
C MET A 33 0.67 8.83 -1.29
N VAL A 34 -0.29 8.64 -0.37
CA VAL A 34 -1.73 8.67 -0.70
C VAL A 34 -2.10 10.03 -1.29
N VAL A 35 -1.71 11.13 -0.60
CA VAL A 35 -1.97 12.49 -1.08
C VAL A 35 -1.35 12.72 -2.46
N SER A 36 -0.10 12.27 -2.67
CA SER A 36 0.57 12.39 -3.97
C SER A 36 -0.19 11.67 -5.08
N VAL A 37 -0.68 10.45 -4.82
CA VAL A 37 -1.48 9.69 -5.80
C VAL A 37 -2.79 10.42 -6.10
N VAL A 38 -3.51 10.88 -5.08
CA VAL A 38 -4.77 11.63 -5.28
C VAL A 38 -4.54 12.93 -6.07
N VAL A 39 -3.53 13.71 -5.68
CA VAL A 39 -3.22 14.98 -6.34
C VAL A 39 -2.80 14.74 -7.79
N SER A 40 -1.85 13.83 -8.04
CA SER A 40 -1.39 13.54 -9.40
C SER A 40 -2.47 12.93 -10.30
N SER A 41 -3.48 12.28 -9.71
CA SER A 41 -4.64 11.78 -10.45
C SER A 41 -5.58 12.90 -10.91
N LEU A 42 -5.66 14.00 -10.14
CA LEU A 42 -6.65 15.06 -10.37
C LEU A 42 -6.08 16.33 -11.02
N ILE A 43 -4.77 16.49 -11.14
CA ILE A 43 -4.16 17.62 -11.85
C ILE A 43 -3.75 17.20 -13.27
N PRO A 44 -3.78 18.13 -14.24
CA PRO A 44 -3.25 17.87 -15.57
C PRO A 44 -1.72 17.68 -15.46
N VAL A 45 -1.24 16.48 -15.81
CA VAL A 45 0.19 16.18 -15.84
C VAL A 45 0.58 16.00 -17.30
N GLU A 46 1.47 16.85 -17.80
CA GLU A 46 2.00 16.79 -19.17
C GLU A 46 3.10 15.72 -19.31
N ILE A 47 2.85 14.52 -18.79
CA ILE A 47 3.75 13.38 -19.01
C ILE A 47 3.12 12.50 -20.08
N ASP A 48 3.89 12.24 -21.14
CA ASP A 48 3.47 11.27 -22.16
C ASP A 48 3.43 9.86 -21.54
N LEU A 49 2.25 9.45 -21.15
CA LEU A 49 1.95 8.11 -20.63
C LEU A 49 1.34 7.20 -21.71
N SER A 50 1.48 7.54 -22.99
CA SER A 50 1.01 6.73 -24.10
C SER A 50 1.60 5.32 -24.09
N GLY A 51 0.98 4.39 -24.83
CA GLY A 51 1.49 3.03 -24.97
C GLY A 51 1.35 2.16 -23.72
N GLY A 52 0.38 2.44 -22.84
CA GLY A 52 0.08 1.64 -21.64
C GLY A 52 0.97 1.95 -20.42
N ARG A 53 1.81 2.98 -20.50
CA ARG A 53 2.65 3.43 -19.36
C ARG A 53 1.80 3.95 -18.21
N ASP A 54 0.64 4.52 -18.50
CA ASP A 54 -0.38 4.92 -17.54
C ASP A 54 -0.84 3.75 -16.67
N LYS A 55 -1.16 2.62 -17.28
CA LYS A 55 -1.60 1.40 -16.58
C LYS A 55 -0.51 0.82 -15.68
N ILE A 56 0.74 0.89 -16.12
CA ILE A 56 1.89 0.51 -15.29
C ILE A 56 2.03 1.47 -14.11
N ALA A 57 1.86 2.77 -14.33
CA ALA A 57 1.92 3.77 -13.26
C ALA A 57 0.82 3.53 -12.22
N HIS A 58 -0.42 3.29 -12.65
CA HIS A 58 -1.55 2.94 -11.78
C HIS A 58 -1.25 1.67 -10.97
N LEU A 59 -0.82 0.60 -11.62
CA LEU A 59 -0.48 -0.67 -10.98
C LEU A 59 0.62 -0.50 -9.93
N LEU A 60 1.68 0.22 -10.24
CA LEU A 60 2.79 0.47 -9.31
C LEU A 60 2.38 1.37 -8.15
N ALA A 61 1.61 2.43 -8.40
CA ALA A 61 1.13 3.33 -7.37
C ALA A 61 0.27 2.59 -6.34
N TYR A 62 -0.76 1.89 -6.78
CA TYR A 62 -1.67 1.16 -5.89
C TYR A 62 -1.02 -0.06 -5.24
N GLY A 63 -0.11 -0.73 -5.95
CA GLY A 63 0.72 -1.80 -5.39
C GLY A 63 1.61 -1.31 -4.26
N SER A 64 2.26 -0.17 -4.46
CA SER A 64 3.12 0.45 -3.44
C SER A 64 2.32 0.96 -2.24
N LEU A 65 1.14 1.57 -2.44
CA LEU A 65 0.23 1.96 -1.36
C LEU A 65 -0.17 0.75 -0.52
N SER A 66 -0.67 -0.30 -1.16
CA SER A 66 -1.14 -1.50 -0.48
C SER A 66 -0.01 -2.21 0.27
N LEU A 67 1.17 -2.35 -0.33
CA LEU A 67 2.35 -2.93 0.31
C LEU A 67 2.84 -2.07 1.48
N GLY A 68 3.00 -0.75 1.30
CA GLY A 68 3.48 0.17 2.32
C GLY A 68 2.59 0.18 3.57
N PHE A 69 1.27 0.27 3.38
CA PHE A 69 0.33 0.12 4.48
C PHE A 69 0.31 -1.29 5.05
N GLY A 70 0.50 -2.33 4.22
CA GLY A 70 0.66 -3.70 4.67
C GLY A 70 1.86 -3.92 5.59
N MET A 71 2.96 -3.17 5.38
CA MET A 71 4.14 -3.17 6.26
C MET A 71 3.88 -2.43 7.58
N LEU A 72 2.98 -1.44 7.61
CA LEU A 72 2.66 -0.62 8.78
C LEU A 72 1.61 -1.25 9.70
N PHE A 73 0.74 -2.07 9.13
CA PHE A 73 -0.39 -2.66 9.85
C PHE A 73 -0.32 -4.18 9.83
N GLY A 74 -0.23 -4.78 11.02
CA GLY A 74 -0.28 -6.22 11.19
C GLY A 74 -1.69 -6.79 11.00
N GLY A 75 -1.77 -8.09 10.69
CA GLY A 75 -3.02 -8.83 10.56
C GLY A 75 -3.56 -8.89 9.13
N ARG A 76 -3.60 -10.11 8.58
CA ARG A 76 -3.97 -10.39 7.19
C ARG A 76 -5.32 -9.80 6.78
N ALA A 77 -6.32 -9.91 7.68
CA ALA A 77 -7.66 -9.37 7.42
C ALA A 77 -7.65 -7.84 7.32
N ARG A 78 -6.92 -7.16 8.22
CA ARG A 78 -6.78 -5.70 8.19
C ARG A 78 -6.08 -5.23 6.91
N GLN A 79 -5.01 -5.91 6.52
CA GLN A 79 -4.28 -5.62 5.28
C GLN A 79 -5.17 -5.80 4.04
N LEU A 80 -6.04 -6.84 4.04
CA LEU A 80 -7.01 -7.04 2.97
C LEU A 80 -8.02 -5.89 2.89
N VAL A 81 -8.57 -5.46 4.03
CA VAL A 81 -9.49 -4.31 4.08
C VAL A 81 -8.82 -3.04 3.54
N ILE A 82 -7.54 -2.81 3.88
CA ILE A 82 -6.76 -1.68 3.36
C ILE A 82 -6.59 -1.79 1.84
N ALA A 83 -6.26 -2.96 1.31
CA ALA A 83 -6.12 -3.17 -0.12
C ALA A 83 -7.44 -2.93 -0.87
N ILE A 84 -8.57 -3.40 -0.32
CA ILE A 84 -9.91 -3.14 -0.87
C ILE A 84 -10.22 -1.64 -0.83
N ALA A 85 -9.88 -0.94 0.25
CA ALA A 85 -10.08 0.50 0.35
C ALA A 85 -9.27 1.27 -0.72
N PHE A 86 -8.02 0.86 -1.00
CA PHE A 86 -7.24 1.46 -2.07
C PHE A 86 -7.82 1.13 -3.45
N ALA A 87 -8.26 -0.09 -3.71
CA ALA A 87 -8.94 -0.43 -4.96
C ALA A 87 -10.20 0.43 -5.16
N ALA A 88 -11.01 0.60 -4.11
CA ALA A 88 -12.19 1.47 -4.14
C ALA A 88 -11.83 2.95 -4.35
N MET A 89 -10.75 3.43 -3.74
CA MET A 89 -10.21 4.78 -3.99
C MET A 89 -9.82 4.95 -5.46
N GLY A 90 -9.17 3.94 -6.07
CA GLY A 90 -8.82 3.96 -7.48
C GLY A 90 -10.03 4.06 -8.38
N VAL A 91 -11.09 3.30 -8.10
CA VAL A 91 -12.37 3.42 -8.82
C VAL A 91 -12.95 4.82 -8.66
N ALA A 92 -12.99 5.36 -7.44
CA ALA A 92 -13.55 6.70 -7.19
C ALA A 92 -12.76 7.80 -7.92
N LEU A 93 -11.42 7.72 -7.92
CA LEU A 93 -10.57 8.68 -8.62
C LEU A 93 -10.77 8.61 -10.13
N GLU A 94 -10.96 7.42 -10.71
CA GLU A 94 -11.23 7.25 -12.12
C GLU A 94 -12.55 7.92 -12.53
N PHE A 95 -13.61 7.78 -11.71
CA PHE A 95 -14.85 8.51 -11.94
C PHE A 95 -14.65 10.03 -11.86
N LEU A 96 -13.85 10.53 -10.92
CA LEU A 96 -13.55 11.96 -10.79
C LEU A 96 -12.73 12.45 -12.01
N GLN A 97 -11.79 11.67 -12.51
CA GLN A 97 -11.02 11.97 -13.72
C GLN A 97 -11.93 12.10 -14.95
N GLY A 98 -12.90 11.19 -15.11
CA GLY A 98 -13.88 11.24 -16.19
C GLY A 98 -14.82 12.45 -16.16
N LEU A 99 -14.85 13.21 -15.04
CA LEU A 99 -15.58 14.48 -14.94
C LEU A 99 -14.73 15.70 -15.32
N THR A 100 -13.45 15.50 -15.64
CA THR A 100 -12.54 16.58 -16.05
C THR A 100 -12.39 16.61 -17.57
N ASP A 101 -12.18 17.80 -18.16
CA ASP A 101 -12.03 17.98 -19.60
C ASP A 101 -10.68 17.49 -20.17
N TYR A 102 -9.72 17.16 -19.30
CA TYR A 102 -8.36 16.77 -19.67
C TYR A 102 -8.02 15.31 -19.40
N ARG A 103 -8.95 14.52 -18.89
CA ARG A 103 -8.76 13.07 -18.62
C ARG A 103 -9.95 12.29 -19.18
N THR A 104 -9.67 11.10 -19.66
CA THR A 104 -10.70 10.14 -20.11
C THR A 104 -10.90 9.09 -19.03
N PHE A 105 -12.15 8.72 -18.80
CA PHE A 105 -12.50 7.58 -17.96
C PHE A 105 -12.08 6.28 -18.64
N GLU A 106 -11.25 5.48 -17.99
CA GLU A 106 -10.80 4.19 -18.53
C GLU A 106 -11.00 3.05 -17.53
N ILE A 107 -11.83 2.08 -17.88
CA ILE A 107 -12.04 0.85 -17.09
C ILE A 107 -10.72 0.08 -16.88
N ALA A 108 -9.81 0.15 -17.87
CA ALA A 108 -8.52 -0.50 -17.79
C ALA A 108 -7.66 0.02 -16.62
N ASP A 109 -7.77 1.32 -16.29
CA ASP A 109 -7.05 1.93 -15.17
C ASP A 109 -7.64 1.50 -13.82
N MET A 110 -8.97 1.36 -13.74
CA MET A 110 -9.62 0.76 -12.56
C MET A 110 -9.12 -0.67 -12.32
N ILE A 111 -8.99 -1.47 -13.39
CA ILE A 111 -8.46 -2.84 -13.30
C ILE A 111 -7.00 -2.81 -12.87
N ALA A 112 -6.17 -1.94 -13.43
CA ALA A 112 -4.76 -1.79 -13.06
C ALA A 112 -4.61 -1.41 -11.57
N ASN A 113 -5.45 -0.48 -11.06
CA ASN A 113 -5.50 -0.09 -9.65
C ASN A 113 -5.84 -1.28 -8.74
N ALA A 114 -6.88 -2.04 -9.09
CA ALA A 114 -7.31 -3.20 -8.32
C ALA A 114 -6.26 -4.32 -8.31
N ILE A 115 -5.65 -4.62 -9.47
CA ILE A 115 -4.55 -5.60 -9.57
C ILE A 115 -3.35 -5.11 -8.76
N GLY A 116 -2.97 -3.84 -8.86
CA GLY A 116 -1.89 -3.26 -8.08
C GLY A 116 -2.11 -3.43 -6.58
N ALA A 117 -3.29 -3.04 -6.09
CA ALA A 117 -3.66 -3.18 -4.68
C ALA A 117 -3.62 -4.64 -4.21
N ALA A 118 -4.12 -5.58 -5.03
CA ALA A 118 -4.09 -7.02 -4.74
C ALA A 118 -2.65 -7.57 -4.70
N LEU A 119 -1.80 -7.19 -5.65
CA LEU A 119 -0.39 -7.57 -5.67
C LEU A 119 0.36 -7.02 -4.44
N GLY A 120 0.16 -5.75 -4.09
CA GLY A 120 0.74 -5.15 -2.90
C GLY A 120 0.34 -5.88 -1.61
N TRP A 121 -0.94 -6.23 -1.48
CA TRP A 121 -1.43 -7.06 -0.38
C TRP A 121 -0.78 -8.45 -0.38
N GLY A 122 -0.67 -9.11 -1.54
CA GLY A 122 -0.01 -10.40 -1.69
C GLY A 122 1.46 -10.34 -1.25
N LEU A 123 2.20 -9.33 -1.69
CA LEU A 123 3.59 -9.09 -1.29
C LEU A 123 3.71 -8.83 0.22
N ALA A 124 2.74 -8.16 0.85
CA ALA A 124 2.70 -7.98 2.31
C ALA A 124 2.48 -9.29 3.09
N GLN A 125 2.12 -10.41 2.44
CA GLN A 125 2.06 -11.73 3.06
C GLN A 125 3.41 -12.47 3.01
N THR A 126 4.40 -11.92 2.30
CA THR A 126 5.76 -12.46 2.18
C THR A 126 6.71 -11.82 3.22
N PRO A 127 7.98 -12.24 3.32
CA PRO A 127 8.98 -11.58 4.15
C PRO A 127 9.18 -10.08 3.86
N LEU A 128 8.74 -9.58 2.69
CA LEU A 128 8.78 -8.16 2.33
C LEU A 128 7.97 -7.28 3.31
N ARG A 129 7.00 -7.83 4.03
CA ARG A 129 6.30 -7.12 5.12
C ARG A 129 7.24 -6.52 6.18
N ASN A 130 8.44 -7.10 6.34
CA ASN A 130 9.45 -6.64 7.30
C ASN A 130 10.38 -5.56 6.71
N GLY A 131 10.09 -5.06 5.49
CA GLY A 131 10.94 -4.11 4.77
C GLY A 131 11.23 -2.84 5.56
N LEU A 132 10.23 -2.30 6.28
CA LEU A 132 10.42 -1.11 7.12
C LEU A 132 11.33 -1.40 8.32
N GLU A 133 11.22 -2.57 8.96
CA GLU A 133 12.12 -2.97 10.04
C GLU A 133 13.56 -3.14 9.53
N TRP A 134 13.73 -3.69 8.33
CA TRP A 134 15.06 -3.78 7.70
C TRP A 134 15.65 -2.41 7.41
N ALA A 135 14.83 -1.48 6.89
CA ALA A 135 15.25 -0.11 6.65
C ALA A 135 15.70 0.58 7.95
N GLU A 136 14.93 0.45 9.04
CA GLU A 136 15.30 1.02 10.35
C GLU A 136 16.60 0.42 10.91
N ARG A 137 16.83 -0.87 10.73
CA ARG A 137 18.09 -1.51 11.14
C ARG A 137 19.28 -0.96 10.36
N LEU A 138 19.14 -0.77 9.05
CA LEU A 138 20.18 -0.19 8.20
C LEU A 138 20.49 1.24 8.63
N ILE A 139 19.47 2.08 8.83
CA ILE A 139 19.61 3.47 9.30
C ILE A 139 20.34 3.49 10.66
N GLY A 140 19.92 2.65 11.61
CA GLY A 140 20.55 2.56 12.93
C GLY A 140 22.01 2.12 12.89
N THR A 141 22.40 1.29 11.91
CA THR A 141 23.77 0.85 11.71
C THR A 141 24.65 1.99 11.16
N VAL A 142 24.12 2.77 10.21
CA VAL A 142 24.83 3.92 9.61
C VAL A 142 25.06 5.00 10.67
N MET A 143 24.01 5.37 11.43
CA MET A 143 24.09 6.42 12.44
C MET A 143 25.00 6.07 13.64
N ARG A 144 25.34 4.80 13.82
CA ARG A 144 26.26 4.38 14.89
C ARG A 144 27.73 4.43 14.45
N LYS A 145 28.00 4.60 13.14
CA LYS A 145 29.35 4.67 12.57
C LYS A 145 29.82 6.11 12.27
N THR A 146 28.91 7.08 12.38
CA THR A 146 29.15 8.52 12.32
C THR A 146 29.20 9.10 13.71
#